data_0262b73247b6392a80e5448edd9aa4ef
#
_entry.id   0262b73247b6392a80e5448edd9aa4ef
#
_cell.length_a   1.000
_cell.length_b   1.000
_cell.length_c   1.000
_cell.angle_alpha   90.00
_cell.angle_beta   90.00
_cell.angle_gamma   90.00
#
_symmetry.space_group_name_H-M   'P 1'
#
loop_
_entity.id
_entity.type
_entity.pdbx_description
1 polymer ?
#
loop_
_entity_poly.entity_id
_entity_poly.type
_entity_poly.pdbx_seq_one_letter_code
_entity_poly.pdbx_strand_id
1 'polypeptide(L)'
;MREQLREPDLGAVPLDADGSAWAVATAGALVVFNGRSRPEAHPWDEVEQGSWDGQERVFTLRWTQQDREDLTLKVPAGVRNGDAYASADVAPFAKALRQRVEAAIIHSAVATLPSGATATASVRRGSDGELYSVTRPLISQVDEVEDRRTLRELENRVREGVGLPTR
;
A
#
# COMPACT_ATOMS: atom_id res chain seq x y z
N MET A 1 20.66 -8.30 5.89
CA MET A 1 19.34 -8.00 5.30
C MET A 1 18.76 -9.19 4.56
N ARG A 2 19.39 -9.71 3.50
CA ARG A 2 18.83 -10.83 2.69
C ARG A 2 18.53 -12.10 3.50
N GLU A 3 19.31 -12.40 4.53
CA GLU A 3 19.09 -13.57 5.41
C GLU A 3 17.84 -13.45 6.30
N GLN A 4 17.29 -12.25 6.48
CA GLN A 4 16.10 -12.01 7.29
C GLN A 4 14.82 -11.99 6.46
N LEU A 5 14.93 -11.99 5.12
CA LEU A 5 13.80 -12.08 4.21
C LEU A 5 13.40 -13.55 4.01
N ARG A 6 12.12 -13.85 4.20
CA ARG A 6 11.54 -15.17 3.89
C ARG A 6 11.27 -15.34 2.39
N GLU A 7 11.24 -14.26 1.64
CA GLU A 7 10.93 -14.20 0.21
C GLU A 7 12.02 -13.40 -0.53
N PRO A 8 12.22 -13.64 -1.83
CA PRO A 8 13.11 -12.84 -2.65
C PRO A 8 12.68 -11.36 -2.69
N ASP A 9 13.64 -10.45 -2.70
CA ASP A 9 13.37 -9.03 -2.92
C ASP A 9 13.03 -8.76 -4.39
N LEU A 10 12.01 -7.94 -4.62
CA LEU A 10 11.61 -7.44 -5.94
C LEU A 10 12.16 -6.03 -6.19
N GLY A 11 12.62 -5.37 -5.16
CA GLY A 11 13.21 -4.05 -5.16
C GLY A 11 13.39 -3.56 -3.73
N ALA A 12 14.45 -2.80 -3.47
CA ALA A 12 14.78 -2.29 -2.15
C ALA A 12 15.33 -0.87 -2.24
N VAL A 13 15.06 -0.07 -1.21
CA VAL A 13 15.63 1.27 -1.05
C VAL A 13 16.20 1.43 0.35
N PRO A 14 17.37 2.09 0.50
CA PRO A 14 17.88 2.47 1.80
C PRO A 14 17.00 3.57 2.41
N LEU A 15 16.89 3.60 3.73
CA LEU A 15 16.17 4.63 4.48
C LEU A 15 17.11 5.52 5.29
N ASP A 16 18.39 5.16 5.32
CA ASP A 16 19.46 5.97 5.92
C ASP A 16 20.75 5.89 5.10
N ALA A 17 21.64 6.84 5.33
CA ALA A 17 22.88 6.98 4.58
C ALA A 17 23.97 5.97 4.96
N ASP A 18 23.84 5.29 6.09
CA ASP A 18 24.79 4.27 6.56
C ASP A 18 24.36 2.84 6.19
N GLY A 19 23.16 2.68 5.61
CA GLY A 19 22.64 1.40 5.17
C GLY A 19 22.12 0.51 6.30
N SER A 20 21.80 1.07 7.45
CA SER A 20 21.26 0.33 8.61
C SER A 20 19.74 0.12 8.51
N ALA A 21 19.03 0.97 7.77
CA ALA A 21 17.59 0.88 7.57
C ALA A 21 17.24 0.72 6.07
N TRP A 22 16.26 -0.12 5.78
CA TRP A 22 15.84 -0.46 4.41
C TRP A 22 14.33 -0.69 4.32
N ALA A 23 13.75 -0.34 3.17
CA ALA A 23 12.44 -0.79 2.75
C ALA A 23 12.60 -1.77 1.59
N VAL A 24 11.96 -2.92 1.67
CA VAL A 24 12.08 -4.00 0.71
C VAL A 24 10.69 -4.45 0.25
N ALA A 25 10.46 -4.44 -1.05
CA ALA A 25 9.28 -5.02 -1.64
C ALA A 25 9.52 -6.51 -1.87
N THR A 26 8.67 -7.36 -1.29
CA THR A 26 8.61 -8.80 -1.56
C THR A 26 7.33 -9.15 -2.30
N ALA A 27 7.12 -10.40 -2.66
CA ALA A 27 5.88 -10.84 -3.29
C ALA A 27 4.66 -10.63 -2.38
N GLY A 28 4.79 -10.88 -1.07
CA GLY A 28 3.69 -10.86 -0.11
C GLY A 28 3.52 -9.55 0.66
N ALA A 29 4.60 -8.77 0.85
CA ALA A 29 4.56 -7.61 1.73
C ALA A 29 5.64 -6.57 1.41
N LEU A 30 5.40 -5.35 1.86
CA LEU A 30 6.45 -4.37 2.12
C LEU A 30 7.09 -4.69 3.48
N VAL A 31 8.40 -4.84 3.51
CA VAL A 31 9.16 -5.10 4.74
C VAL A 31 10.08 -3.94 5.05
N VAL A 32 9.95 -3.37 6.24
CA VAL A 32 10.76 -2.25 6.70
C VAL A 32 11.73 -2.73 7.79
N PHE A 33 13.01 -2.52 7.55
CA PHE A 33 14.09 -2.82 8.48
C PHE A 33 14.61 -1.52 9.09
N ASN A 34 14.54 -1.39 10.41
CA ASN A 34 15.06 -0.25 11.16
C ASN A 34 16.20 -0.70 12.08
N GLY A 35 17.41 -0.75 11.54
CA GLY A 35 18.59 -1.12 12.30
C GLY A 35 18.47 -2.50 12.96
N ARG A 36 18.51 -2.54 14.30
CA ARG A 36 18.45 -3.78 15.10
C ARG A 36 17.02 -4.18 15.52
N SER A 37 16.02 -3.37 15.19
CA SER A 37 14.62 -3.66 15.51
C SER A 37 14.11 -4.84 14.69
N ARG A 38 13.07 -5.51 15.20
CA ARG A 38 12.38 -6.55 14.43
C ARG A 38 11.81 -5.93 13.15
N PRO A 39 11.99 -6.57 11.98
CA PRO A 39 11.39 -6.08 10.75
C PRO A 39 9.87 -5.96 10.84
N GLU A 40 9.33 -4.88 10.29
CA GLU A 40 7.88 -4.66 10.16
C GLU A 40 7.44 -5.08 8.77
N ALA A 41 6.45 -5.96 8.68
CA ALA A 41 5.88 -6.42 7.43
C ALA A 41 4.46 -5.86 7.26
N HIS A 42 4.21 -5.25 6.11
CA HIS A 42 2.91 -4.68 5.73
C HIS A 42 2.40 -5.42 4.49
N PRO A 43 1.34 -6.24 4.60
CA PRO A 43 0.73 -6.92 3.47
C PRO A 43 0.26 -5.94 2.40
N TRP A 44 0.41 -6.29 1.12
CA TRP A 44 0.08 -5.37 0.02
C TRP A 44 -1.39 -5.00 -0.07
N ASP A 45 -2.28 -5.87 0.36
CA ASP A 45 -3.72 -5.59 0.40
C ASP A 45 -4.10 -4.48 1.38
N GLU A 46 -3.27 -4.21 2.39
CA GLU A 46 -3.46 -3.10 3.33
C GLU A 46 -3.01 -1.75 2.75
N VAL A 47 -2.23 -1.74 1.68
CA VAL A 47 -1.77 -0.51 1.01
C VAL A 47 -2.80 -0.09 -0.03
N GLU A 48 -3.41 1.08 0.17
CA GLU A 48 -4.35 1.64 -0.80
C GLU A 48 -3.64 2.32 -1.97
N GLN A 49 -2.64 3.12 -1.66
CA GLN A 49 -1.88 3.88 -2.64
C GLN A 49 -0.44 4.12 -2.17
N GLY A 50 0.49 4.08 -3.10
CA GLY A 50 1.85 4.55 -2.93
C GLY A 50 2.16 5.70 -3.89
N SER A 51 2.90 6.70 -3.43
CA SER A 51 3.37 7.83 -4.24
C SER A 51 4.85 8.09 -3.99
N TRP A 52 5.51 8.70 -4.97
CA TRP A 52 6.92 9.11 -4.90
C TRP A 52 7.05 10.60 -5.16
N ASP A 53 7.65 11.33 -4.23
CA ASP A 53 8.10 12.68 -4.43
C ASP A 53 9.61 12.69 -4.71
N GLY A 54 9.97 12.97 -5.96
CA GLY A 54 11.37 12.95 -6.40
C GLY A 54 12.21 14.11 -5.88
N GLN A 55 11.60 15.23 -5.53
CA GLN A 55 12.30 16.40 -4.97
C GLN A 55 12.67 16.14 -3.50
N GLU A 56 11.72 15.71 -2.71
CA GLU A 56 11.91 15.39 -1.30
C GLU A 56 12.51 14.00 -1.09
N ARG A 57 12.53 13.16 -2.11
CA ARG A 57 12.96 11.75 -2.08
C ARG A 57 12.20 10.95 -1.02
N VAL A 58 10.88 11.04 -1.06
CA VAL A 58 9.98 10.38 -0.10
C VAL A 58 8.96 9.52 -0.83
N PHE A 59 8.84 8.25 -0.42
CA PHE A 59 7.65 7.44 -0.69
C PHE A 59 6.63 7.68 0.42
N THR A 60 5.38 7.87 0.05
CA THR A 60 4.25 7.94 0.96
C THR A 60 3.28 6.81 0.65
N LEU A 61 2.99 5.98 1.63
CA LEU A 61 2.03 4.89 1.52
C LEU A 61 0.79 5.22 2.35
N ARG A 62 -0.37 5.20 1.70
CA ARG A 62 -1.66 5.36 2.34
C ARG A 62 -2.30 3.98 2.51
N TRP A 63 -2.94 3.78 3.66
CA TRP A 63 -3.54 2.50 4.03
C TRP A 63 -5.02 2.44 3.66
N THR A 64 -5.52 1.24 3.44
CA THR A 64 -6.97 0.98 3.31
C THR A 64 -7.71 1.31 4.60
N GLN A 65 -7.06 1.16 5.75
CA GLN A 65 -7.53 1.61 7.05
C GLN A 65 -7.32 3.13 7.17
N GLN A 66 -8.42 3.89 7.18
CA GLN A 66 -8.40 5.35 7.01
C GLN A 66 -7.94 6.13 8.24
N ASP A 67 -8.02 5.56 9.44
CA ASP A 67 -7.54 6.13 10.70
C ASP A 67 -6.05 5.84 10.97
N ARG A 68 -5.42 5.02 10.14
CA ARG A 68 -3.99 4.73 10.22
C ARG A 68 -3.18 5.82 9.52
N GLU A 69 -2.19 6.38 10.23
CA GLU A 69 -1.29 7.39 9.67
C GLU A 69 -0.51 6.86 8.47
N ASP A 70 -0.32 7.70 7.45
CA ASP A 70 0.47 7.36 6.27
C ASP A 70 1.91 6.99 6.67
N LEU A 71 2.46 5.99 6.00
CA LEU A 71 3.86 5.63 6.14
C LEU A 71 4.71 6.45 5.18
N THR A 72 5.67 7.20 5.72
CA THR A 72 6.64 7.94 4.92
C THR A 72 8.00 7.26 4.97
N LEU A 73 8.58 7.01 3.80
CA LEU A 73 9.89 6.39 3.64
C LEU A 73 10.81 7.38 2.94
N LYS A 74 11.68 8.01 3.71
CA LYS A 74 12.67 8.94 3.16
C LYS A 74 13.87 8.17 2.64
N VAL A 75 14.21 8.38 1.36
CA VAL A 75 15.31 7.68 0.69
C VAL A 75 16.49 8.63 0.53
N PRO A 76 17.66 8.36 1.13
CA PRO A 76 18.85 9.17 0.92
C PRO A 76 19.31 9.08 -0.54
N ALA A 77 20.13 10.03 -0.98
CA ALA A 77 20.70 10.01 -2.33
C ALA A 77 21.59 8.78 -2.57
N GLY A 78 22.17 8.23 -1.52
CA GLY A 78 22.99 7.03 -1.57
C GLY A 78 23.43 6.57 -0.19
N VAL A 79 24.14 5.45 -0.18
CA VAL A 79 24.66 4.79 1.02
C VAL A 79 26.18 4.88 1.03
N ARG A 80 26.76 5.17 2.18
CA ARG A 80 28.20 5.13 2.43
C ARG A 80 28.57 3.90 3.24
N ASN A 81 29.63 3.24 2.83
CA ASN A 81 30.25 2.17 3.57
C ASN A 81 31.78 2.43 3.61
N GLY A 82 32.26 3.06 4.67
CA GLY A 82 33.64 3.57 4.74
C GLY A 82 33.87 4.65 3.65
N ASP A 83 34.85 4.44 2.79
CA ASP A 83 35.17 5.34 1.67
C ASP A 83 34.32 5.07 0.43
N ALA A 84 33.57 3.95 0.38
CA ALA A 84 32.72 3.60 -0.73
C ALA A 84 31.38 4.33 -0.67
N TYR A 85 30.88 4.77 -1.84
CA TYR A 85 29.57 5.38 -2.01
C TYR A 85 28.82 4.70 -3.13
N ALA A 86 27.54 4.36 -2.88
CA ALA A 86 26.64 3.83 -3.89
C ALA A 86 25.36 4.68 -3.94
N SER A 87 25.00 5.16 -5.13
CA SER A 87 23.75 5.88 -5.35
C SER A 87 22.55 4.98 -5.08
N ALA A 88 21.51 5.54 -4.49
CA ALA A 88 20.24 4.84 -4.29
C ALA A 88 19.38 4.91 -5.56
N ASP A 89 19.24 3.78 -6.26
CA ASP A 89 18.31 3.63 -7.38
C ASP A 89 16.92 3.23 -6.85
N VAL A 90 15.96 4.14 -6.98
CA VAL A 90 14.59 3.94 -6.50
C VAL A 90 13.69 3.21 -7.50
N ALA A 91 14.10 3.09 -8.78
CA ALA A 91 13.25 2.60 -9.85
C ALA A 91 12.77 1.15 -9.64
N PRO A 92 13.60 0.18 -9.23
CA PRO A 92 13.14 -1.18 -8.97
C PRO A 92 12.10 -1.25 -7.86
N PHE A 93 12.33 -0.53 -6.76
CA PHE A 93 11.38 -0.46 -5.65
C PHE A 93 10.06 0.20 -6.04
N ALA A 94 10.10 1.34 -6.73
CA ALA A 94 8.91 2.06 -7.20
C ALA A 94 8.07 1.19 -8.14
N LYS A 95 8.71 0.44 -9.05
CA LYS A 95 8.05 -0.51 -9.94
C LYS A 95 7.38 -1.63 -9.17
N ALA A 96 8.11 -2.27 -8.24
CA ALA A 96 7.58 -3.35 -7.43
C ALA A 96 6.42 -2.88 -6.54
N LEU A 97 6.53 -1.73 -5.89
CA LEU A 97 5.48 -1.10 -5.09
C LEU A 97 4.18 -0.96 -5.90
N ARG A 98 4.26 -0.34 -7.06
CA ARG A 98 3.09 -0.15 -7.92
C ARG A 98 2.47 -1.49 -8.34
N GLN A 99 3.28 -2.42 -8.83
CA GLN A 99 2.79 -3.72 -9.29
C GLN A 99 2.15 -4.55 -8.18
N ARG A 100 2.71 -4.52 -6.96
CA ARG A 100 2.15 -5.27 -5.83
C ARG A 100 0.88 -4.66 -5.30
N VAL A 101 0.79 -3.33 -5.21
CA VAL A 101 -0.45 -2.63 -4.81
C VAL A 101 -1.56 -2.90 -5.83
N GLU A 102 -1.28 -2.79 -7.12
CA GLU A 102 -2.24 -3.10 -8.20
C GLU A 102 -2.69 -4.57 -8.16
N ALA A 103 -1.76 -5.50 -7.95
CA ALA A 103 -2.05 -6.94 -7.91
C ALA A 103 -2.90 -7.36 -6.71
N ALA A 104 -2.92 -6.59 -5.63
CA ALA A 104 -3.77 -6.84 -4.47
C ALA A 104 -5.25 -6.49 -4.72
N ILE A 105 -5.54 -5.67 -5.73
CA ILE A 105 -6.88 -5.26 -6.14
C ILE A 105 -7.42 -6.28 -7.14
N ILE A 106 -8.49 -6.99 -6.78
CA ILE A 106 -9.13 -8.00 -7.65
C ILE A 106 -10.19 -7.35 -8.54
N HIS A 107 -10.97 -6.42 -7.98
CA HIS A 107 -12.01 -5.68 -8.68
C HIS A 107 -12.25 -4.35 -7.97
N SER A 108 -12.56 -3.31 -8.75
CA SER A 108 -12.86 -1.99 -8.18
C SER A 108 -13.86 -1.24 -9.04
N ALA A 109 -14.59 -0.32 -8.41
CA ALA A 109 -15.50 0.59 -9.08
C ALA A 109 -15.47 1.96 -8.39
N VAL A 110 -15.77 3.00 -9.17
CA VAL A 110 -15.87 4.39 -8.72
C VAL A 110 -17.26 4.90 -9.00
N ALA A 111 -17.81 5.70 -8.11
CA ALA A 111 -19.09 6.38 -8.31
C ALA A 111 -19.05 7.78 -7.70
N THR A 112 -19.94 8.65 -8.19
CA THR A 112 -20.23 9.94 -7.56
C THR A 112 -21.43 9.75 -6.64
N LEU A 113 -21.28 10.12 -5.38
CA LEU A 113 -22.37 10.09 -4.39
C LEU A 113 -23.37 11.22 -4.66
N PRO A 114 -24.63 11.12 -4.17
CA PRO A 114 -25.63 12.21 -4.29
C PRO A 114 -25.14 13.56 -3.79
N SER A 115 -24.28 13.60 -2.77
CA SER A 115 -23.64 14.82 -2.26
C SER A 115 -22.62 15.45 -3.22
N GLY A 116 -22.25 14.76 -4.31
CA GLY A 116 -21.20 15.17 -5.26
C GLY A 116 -19.81 14.64 -4.93
N ALA A 117 -19.60 13.98 -3.80
CA ALA A 117 -18.33 13.39 -3.42
C ALA A 117 -18.03 12.16 -4.28
N THR A 118 -16.75 11.92 -4.60
CA THR A 118 -16.30 10.69 -5.26
C THR A 118 -16.14 9.58 -4.23
N ALA A 119 -16.64 8.40 -4.58
CA ALA A 119 -16.50 7.19 -3.76
C ALA A 119 -15.89 6.06 -4.57
N THR A 120 -15.14 5.19 -3.89
CA THR A 120 -14.59 3.97 -4.47
C THR A 120 -14.97 2.77 -3.64
N ALA A 121 -15.16 1.64 -4.30
CA ALA A 121 -15.24 0.34 -3.66
C ALA A 121 -14.28 -0.61 -4.36
N SER A 122 -13.58 -1.45 -3.61
CA SER A 122 -12.68 -2.45 -4.15
C SER A 122 -12.79 -3.77 -3.42
N VAL A 123 -12.60 -4.86 -4.15
CA VAL A 123 -12.36 -6.18 -3.56
C VAL A 123 -10.87 -6.44 -3.61
N ARG A 124 -10.33 -6.86 -2.50
CA ARG A 124 -8.91 -7.14 -2.31
C ARG A 124 -8.69 -8.57 -1.84
N ARG A 125 -7.52 -9.10 -2.13
CA ARG A 125 -7.07 -10.40 -1.64
C ARG A 125 -6.12 -10.21 -0.47
N GLY A 126 -6.52 -10.68 0.70
CA GLY A 126 -5.70 -10.67 1.90
C GLY A 126 -4.50 -11.62 1.82
N SER A 127 -3.56 -11.49 2.74
CA SER A 127 -2.39 -12.37 2.85
C SER A 127 -2.75 -13.82 3.16
N ASP A 128 -3.93 -14.07 3.71
CA ASP A 128 -4.54 -15.40 3.93
C ASP A 128 -5.21 -15.99 2.67
N GLY A 129 -5.27 -15.22 1.57
CA GLY A 129 -5.93 -15.58 0.32
C GLY A 129 -7.41 -15.26 0.26
N GLU A 130 -8.03 -14.87 1.38
CA GLU A 130 -9.44 -14.51 1.45
C GLU A 130 -9.72 -13.18 0.76
N LEU A 131 -10.89 -13.07 0.14
CA LEU A 131 -11.35 -11.84 -0.50
C LEU A 131 -12.19 -11.02 0.48
N TYR A 132 -11.96 -9.73 0.50
CA TYR A 132 -12.76 -8.77 1.27
C TYR A 132 -12.97 -7.48 0.49
N SER A 133 -14.00 -6.72 0.85
CA SER A 133 -14.29 -5.42 0.24
C SER A 133 -13.91 -4.26 1.15
N VAL A 134 -13.48 -3.17 0.52
CA VAL A 134 -13.15 -1.89 1.17
C VAL A 134 -13.82 -0.77 0.41
N THR A 135 -14.39 0.18 1.14
CA THR A 135 -14.96 1.41 0.57
C THR A 135 -14.19 2.63 1.03
N ARG A 136 -14.14 3.64 0.18
CA ARG A 136 -13.64 4.98 0.53
C ARG A 136 -14.64 6.03 0.01
N PRO A 137 -15.23 6.84 0.92
CA PRO A 137 -15.09 6.76 2.38
C PRO A 137 -15.61 5.45 2.95
N LEU A 138 -15.29 5.15 4.22
CA LEU A 138 -15.93 4.02 4.93
C LEU A 138 -17.41 4.30 5.10
N ILE A 139 -18.25 3.29 4.95
CA ILE A 139 -19.72 3.43 5.09
C ILE A 139 -20.08 4.01 6.46
N SER A 140 -19.37 3.63 7.51
CA SER A 140 -19.55 4.13 8.88
C SER A 140 -19.22 5.62 9.07
N GLN A 141 -18.47 6.22 8.14
CA GLN A 141 -18.06 7.63 8.16
C GLN A 141 -18.97 8.53 7.32
N VAL A 142 -19.99 7.97 6.67
CA VAL A 142 -20.93 8.70 5.82
C VAL A 142 -22.22 8.97 6.60
N ASP A 143 -22.50 10.25 6.84
CA ASP A 143 -23.66 10.65 7.63
C ASP A 143 -24.95 10.71 6.79
N GLU A 144 -24.85 11.15 5.53
CA GLU A 144 -25.99 11.27 4.63
C GLU A 144 -26.55 9.90 4.23
N VAL A 145 -27.86 9.71 4.44
CA VAL A 145 -28.53 8.40 4.20
C VAL A 145 -28.45 7.98 2.74
N GLU A 146 -28.65 8.90 1.81
CA GLU A 146 -28.61 8.62 0.38
C GLU A 146 -27.19 8.27 -0.10
N ASP A 147 -26.18 8.98 0.40
CA ASP A 147 -24.78 8.68 0.12
C ASP A 147 -24.41 7.30 0.66
N ARG A 148 -24.81 6.98 1.87
CA ARG A 148 -24.56 5.68 2.48
C ARG A 148 -25.23 4.55 1.72
N ARG A 149 -26.44 4.76 1.21
CA ARG A 149 -27.13 3.80 0.36
C ARG A 149 -26.38 3.56 -0.95
N THR A 150 -26.02 4.64 -1.64
CA THR A 150 -25.28 4.58 -2.91
C THR A 150 -23.91 3.89 -2.73
N LEU A 151 -23.22 4.19 -1.64
CA LEU A 151 -21.93 3.58 -1.33
C LEU A 151 -22.07 2.08 -1.05
N ARG A 152 -23.13 1.65 -0.36
CA ARG A 152 -23.44 0.25 -0.11
C ARG A 152 -23.80 -0.51 -1.39
N GLU A 153 -24.55 0.11 -2.29
CA GLU A 153 -24.84 -0.43 -3.61
C GLU A 153 -23.58 -0.60 -4.45
N LEU A 154 -22.66 0.38 -4.37
CA LEU A 154 -21.36 0.30 -5.04
C LEU A 154 -20.50 -0.86 -4.49
N GLU A 155 -20.45 -1.02 -3.17
CA GLU A 155 -19.77 -2.15 -2.52
C GLU A 155 -20.35 -3.49 -2.97
N ASN A 156 -21.68 -3.62 -2.95
CA ASN A 156 -22.37 -4.84 -3.36
C ASN A 156 -22.06 -5.19 -4.82
N ARG A 157 -22.01 -4.20 -5.71
CA ARG A 157 -21.66 -4.40 -7.12
C ARG A 157 -20.26 -4.99 -7.30
N VAL A 158 -19.26 -4.49 -6.59
CA VAL A 158 -17.90 -5.06 -6.70
C VAL A 158 -17.81 -6.44 -6.05
N ARG A 159 -18.58 -6.70 -5.01
CA ARG A 159 -18.66 -8.03 -4.37
C ARG A 159 -19.31 -9.07 -5.30
N GLU A 160 -20.43 -8.72 -5.91
CA GLU A 160 -21.13 -9.58 -6.90
C GLU A 160 -20.22 -9.90 -8.09
N GLY A 161 -19.45 -8.91 -8.58
CA GLY A 161 -18.52 -9.08 -9.70
C GLY A 161 -17.45 -10.17 -9.50
N VAL A 162 -17.19 -10.56 -8.25
CA VAL A 162 -16.22 -11.60 -7.86
C VAL A 162 -16.87 -12.77 -7.12
N GLY A 163 -18.19 -12.82 -7.06
CA GLY A 163 -18.94 -13.92 -6.43
C GLY A 163 -18.94 -13.86 -4.90
N LEU A 164 -18.67 -12.74 -4.28
CA LEU A 164 -18.80 -12.56 -2.84
C LEU A 164 -20.26 -12.27 -2.46
N PRO A 165 -20.72 -12.75 -1.27
CA PRO A 165 -22.04 -12.40 -0.77
C PRO A 165 -22.20 -10.89 -0.60
N THR A 166 -23.36 -10.34 -0.96
CA THR A 166 -23.73 -8.95 -0.68
C THR A 166 -24.01 -8.72 0.80
N ARG A 167 -23.91 -7.50 1.24
CA ARG A 167 -24.14 -7.08 2.65
C ARG A 167 -25.37 -6.21 2.77
#